data_8935f6572acb61a66a2db29718b6c618
#
_entry.id   8935f6572acb61a66a2db29718b6c618
#
_cell.length_a   1.000
_cell.length_b   1.000
_cell.length_c   1.000
_cell.angle_alpha   90.00
_cell.angle_beta   90.00
_cell.angle_gamma   90.00
#
_symmetry.space_group_name_H-M   'P 1'
#
loop_
_entity.id
_entity.type
_entity.pdbx_description
1 polymer ?
#
loop_
_entity_poly.entity_id
_entity_poly.type
_entity_poly.pdbx_seq_one_letter_code
_entity_poly.pdbx_strand_id
1 'polypeptide(L)'
;MAKKGGSKQKKMNSRVDFTPMVDMIMLLVTFFMLCTTLLKPQTMEISMPSDKEDVKEENQTQVAASKAITILIDKDNTLYYFKGKPNGGTDVVDEGKLFETTYGKNGLRKVLLESNPEAVKAVEKLKAEFATKKTSNVQDEVKVKAEYKERLSQIKNAEYTPSVIIKATDEATYDNLIQVLDEMQICSIGRYGIDKFADGDKQKIDAYKNGSAQ
;
A
#
# COMPACT_ATOMS: atom_id res chain seq x y z
N MET A 1 57.63 -37.60 -70.94
CA MET A 1 57.59 -36.39 -70.10
C MET A 1 56.15 -36.13 -69.68
N ALA A 2 55.78 -36.47 -68.46
CA ALA A 2 54.40 -36.27 -67.94
C ALA A 2 54.29 -34.95 -67.18
N LYS A 3 53.43 -34.10 -67.68
CA LYS A 3 53.18 -32.73 -67.11
C LYS A 3 52.17 -32.84 -65.94
N LYS A 4 52.68 -32.70 -64.73
CA LYS A 4 51.93 -32.78 -63.50
C LYS A 4 51.06 -31.49 -63.36
N GLY A 5 49.75 -31.59 -63.56
CA GLY A 5 48.75 -30.51 -63.36
C GLY A 5 48.54 -30.25 -61.92
N GLY A 6 49.01 -29.08 -61.43
CA GLY A 6 48.75 -28.65 -60.08
C GLY A 6 47.30 -28.18 -59.91
N SER A 7 46.56 -28.86 -59.06
CA SER A 7 45.22 -28.47 -58.64
C SER A 7 45.31 -27.16 -57.85
N LYS A 8 44.78 -26.05 -58.39
CA LYS A 8 44.61 -24.80 -57.68
C LYS A 8 43.40 -24.91 -56.77
N GLN A 9 43.64 -25.24 -55.51
CA GLN A 9 42.61 -25.13 -54.50
C GLN A 9 42.16 -23.65 -54.35
N LYS A 10 40.94 -23.40 -54.74
CA LYS A 10 40.29 -22.09 -54.58
C LYS A 10 40.11 -21.86 -53.08
N LYS A 11 40.84 -20.90 -52.47
CA LYS A 11 40.62 -20.47 -51.09
C LYS A 11 39.23 -19.88 -51.01
N MET A 12 38.29 -20.66 -50.47
CA MET A 12 36.97 -20.13 -50.08
C MET A 12 37.18 -19.26 -48.84
N ASN A 13 36.99 -17.94 -48.98
CA ASN A 13 36.91 -17.03 -47.88
C ASN A 13 35.58 -17.37 -47.14
N SER A 14 35.66 -18.18 -46.10
CA SER A 14 34.55 -18.43 -45.20
C SER A 14 34.29 -17.19 -44.39
N ARG A 15 33.47 -16.28 -44.91
CA ARG A 15 32.90 -15.19 -44.11
C ARG A 15 31.80 -15.80 -43.29
N VAL A 16 32.04 -15.89 -42.00
CA VAL A 16 30.99 -16.31 -41.03
C VAL A 16 29.99 -15.15 -40.98
N ASP A 17 28.75 -15.45 -41.33
CA ASP A 17 27.65 -14.49 -41.22
C ASP A 17 27.13 -14.51 -39.78
N PHE A 18 27.33 -13.37 -39.08
CA PHE A 18 26.89 -13.20 -37.68
C PHE A 18 25.46 -12.70 -37.58
N THR A 19 24.79 -12.39 -38.68
CA THR A 19 23.43 -11.84 -38.69
C THR A 19 22.44 -12.68 -37.88
N PRO A 20 22.39 -14.02 -38.01
CA PRO A 20 21.45 -14.82 -37.22
C PRO A 20 21.76 -14.79 -35.72
N MET A 21 23.04 -14.68 -35.36
CA MET A 21 23.45 -14.60 -33.95
C MET A 21 23.04 -13.27 -33.31
N VAL A 22 23.21 -12.16 -34.04
CA VAL A 22 22.79 -10.82 -33.57
C VAL A 22 21.27 -10.75 -33.45
N ASP A 23 20.52 -11.32 -34.38
CA ASP A 23 19.05 -11.34 -34.31
C ASP A 23 18.54 -12.11 -33.08
N MET A 24 19.13 -13.27 -32.79
CA MET A 24 18.81 -14.04 -31.58
C MET A 24 19.07 -13.24 -30.29
N ILE A 25 20.17 -12.51 -30.22
CA ILE A 25 20.52 -11.67 -29.08
C ILE A 25 19.54 -10.50 -28.97
N MET A 26 19.19 -9.85 -30.07
CA MET A 26 18.23 -8.75 -30.08
C MET A 26 16.84 -9.18 -29.64
N LEU A 27 16.36 -10.35 -30.11
CA LEU A 27 15.08 -10.92 -29.68
C LEU A 27 15.10 -11.25 -28.17
N LEU A 28 16.20 -11.80 -27.68
CA LEU A 28 16.36 -12.12 -26.26
C LEU A 28 16.30 -10.82 -25.41
N VAL A 29 17.06 -9.80 -25.80
CA VAL A 29 17.11 -8.51 -25.08
C VAL A 29 15.75 -7.81 -25.10
N THR A 30 15.06 -7.79 -26.25
CA THR A 30 13.74 -7.16 -26.35
C THR A 30 12.70 -7.92 -25.53
N PHE A 31 12.78 -9.24 -25.48
CA PHE A 31 11.93 -10.07 -24.62
C PHE A 31 12.16 -9.79 -23.14
N PHE A 32 13.42 -9.73 -22.68
CA PHE A 32 13.73 -9.37 -21.28
C PHE A 32 13.27 -7.95 -20.93
N MET A 33 13.44 -6.99 -21.85
CA MET A 33 12.95 -5.62 -21.65
C MET A 33 11.42 -5.58 -21.50
N LEU A 34 10.69 -6.36 -22.32
CA LEU A 34 9.24 -6.49 -22.19
C LEU A 34 8.85 -7.13 -20.85
N CYS A 35 9.50 -8.21 -20.46
CA CYS A 35 9.21 -8.87 -19.18
C CYS A 35 9.48 -7.95 -17.99
N THR A 36 10.58 -7.20 -17.98
CA THR A 36 10.94 -6.30 -16.88
C THR A 36 10.02 -5.07 -16.81
N THR A 37 9.53 -4.56 -17.95
CA THR A 37 8.56 -3.45 -17.95
C THR A 37 7.17 -3.87 -17.49
N LEU A 38 6.78 -5.12 -17.67
CA LEU A 38 5.50 -5.66 -17.17
C LEU A 38 5.53 -5.94 -15.66
N LEU A 39 6.70 -6.28 -15.11
CA LEU A 39 6.91 -6.47 -13.68
C LEU A 39 7.10 -5.10 -12.99
N LYS A 40 6.06 -4.28 -12.93
CA LYS A 40 6.05 -3.12 -12.03
C LYS A 40 5.77 -3.64 -10.62
N PRO A 41 6.76 -3.62 -9.70
CA PRO A 41 6.47 -3.93 -8.31
C PRO A 41 5.49 -2.87 -7.82
N GLN A 42 4.34 -3.29 -7.36
CA GLN A 42 3.45 -2.44 -6.59
C GLN A 42 4.06 -2.31 -5.19
N THR A 43 5.02 -1.42 -5.04
CA THR A 43 5.54 -1.08 -3.73
C THR A 43 4.48 -0.26 -3.02
N MET A 44 4.01 -0.75 -1.88
CA MET A 44 3.25 0.06 -0.94
C MET A 44 4.19 1.15 -0.42
N GLU A 45 3.89 2.40 -0.72
CA GLU A 45 4.51 3.52 -0.01
C GLU A 45 3.89 3.57 1.38
N ILE A 46 4.55 2.95 2.34
CA ILE A 46 4.21 3.10 3.77
C ILE A 46 4.72 4.48 4.16
N SER A 47 3.80 5.44 4.28
CA SER A 47 4.12 6.75 4.84
C SER A 47 4.26 6.60 6.35
N MET A 48 5.48 6.27 6.81
CA MET A 48 5.80 6.35 8.23
C MET A 48 5.81 7.82 8.64
N PRO A 49 5.16 8.20 9.75
CA PRO A 49 5.40 9.48 10.37
C PRO A 49 6.89 9.57 10.69
N SER A 50 7.59 10.57 10.18
CA SER A 50 8.99 10.77 10.53
C SER A 50 9.06 11.20 11.99
N ASP A 51 9.84 10.49 12.79
CA ASP A 51 10.32 10.89 14.13
C ASP A 51 11.27 12.12 14.05
N LYS A 52 10.82 13.18 13.38
CA LYS A 52 11.51 14.46 13.50
C LYS A 52 10.97 15.13 14.75
N GLU A 53 11.75 15.05 15.80
CA GLU A 53 11.56 15.71 17.11
C GLU A 53 11.33 17.23 17.05
N ASP A 54 11.34 17.88 15.87
CA ASP A 54 11.29 19.34 15.73
C ASP A 54 9.99 19.90 15.11
N VAL A 55 8.95 19.10 14.95
CA VAL A 55 7.64 19.66 14.61
C VAL A 55 6.87 19.84 15.89
N LYS A 56 6.81 21.11 16.35
CA LYS A 56 6.06 21.59 17.52
C LYS A 56 4.83 20.72 17.77
N GLU A 57 4.79 20.08 18.92
CA GLU A 57 3.71 19.21 19.41
C GLU A 57 2.31 19.85 19.34
N GLU A 58 2.24 21.18 19.20
CA GLU A 58 1.01 21.96 19.18
C GLU A 58 0.11 21.73 17.96
N ASN A 59 0.65 21.30 16.81
CA ASN A 59 -0.15 21.11 15.58
C ASN A 59 -0.51 19.65 15.27
N GLN A 60 0.11 18.67 15.94
CA GLN A 60 -0.28 17.26 15.81
C GLN A 60 -1.41 16.87 16.77
N THR A 61 -1.71 17.70 17.76
CA THR A 61 -2.61 17.39 18.88
C THR A 61 -4.10 17.62 18.55
N GLN A 62 -4.42 18.25 17.43
CA GLN A 62 -5.80 18.61 17.08
C GLN A 62 -6.40 17.90 15.87
N VAL A 63 -5.91 16.73 15.52
CA VAL A 63 -6.82 15.81 14.82
C VAL A 63 -7.86 15.44 15.87
N ALA A 64 -9.08 15.94 15.66
CA ALA A 64 -10.15 15.75 16.62
C ALA A 64 -10.12 14.32 17.13
N ALA A 65 -9.94 14.14 18.43
CA ALA A 65 -9.86 12.82 19.08
C ALA A 65 -11.05 11.92 18.71
N SER A 66 -12.19 12.56 18.38
CA SER A 66 -13.39 11.94 17.85
C SER A 66 -13.25 11.22 16.50
N LYS A 67 -12.22 11.53 15.69
CA LYS A 67 -11.97 10.89 14.38
C LYS A 67 -10.81 9.90 14.42
N ALA A 68 -10.19 9.68 15.57
CA ALA A 68 -9.14 8.68 15.70
C ALA A 68 -9.75 7.29 15.87
N ILE A 69 -9.17 6.30 15.21
CA ILE A 69 -9.53 4.88 15.34
C ILE A 69 -8.27 4.13 15.71
N THR A 70 -8.31 3.42 16.82
CA THR A 70 -7.21 2.52 17.21
C THR A 70 -7.58 1.09 16.89
N ILE A 71 -6.70 0.40 16.20
CA ILE A 71 -6.84 -1.02 15.83
C ILE A 71 -5.78 -1.80 16.59
N LEU A 72 -6.23 -2.83 17.30
CA LEU A 72 -5.38 -3.77 18.02
C LEU A 72 -5.41 -5.10 17.29
N ILE A 73 -4.25 -5.60 16.91
CA ILE A 73 -4.08 -6.89 16.24
C ILE A 73 -3.63 -7.90 17.31
N ASP A 74 -4.44 -8.91 17.55
CA ASP A 74 -4.14 -9.98 18.49
C ASP A 74 -3.79 -11.28 17.74
N LYS A 75 -3.47 -12.33 18.49
CA LYS A 75 -3.29 -13.69 17.97
C LYS A 75 -4.55 -14.23 17.29
N ASP A 76 -4.43 -15.35 16.59
CA ASP A 76 -5.54 -16.09 15.99
C ASP A 76 -6.41 -15.28 15.01
N ASN A 77 -5.79 -14.32 14.32
CA ASN A 77 -6.47 -13.44 13.36
C ASN A 77 -7.63 -12.62 13.96
N THR A 78 -7.60 -12.36 15.26
CA THR A 78 -8.57 -11.49 15.91
C THR A 78 -8.16 -10.04 15.86
N LEU A 79 -9.11 -9.18 15.53
CA LEU A 79 -8.95 -7.73 15.49
C LEU A 79 -9.90 -7.10 16.49
N TYR A 80 -9.35 -6.15 17.23
CA TYR A 80 -10.16 -5.28 18.07
C TYR A 80 -9.98 -3.84 17.61
N TYR A 81 -11.03 -3.05 17.74
CA TYR A 81 -10.94 -1.63 17.46
C TYR A 81 -11.73 -0.83 18.49
N PHE A 82 -11.32 0.40 18.68
CA PHE A 82 -12.06 1.41 19.43
C PHE A 82 -11.87 2.79 18.79
N LYS A 83 -12.85 3.66 18.99
CA LYS A 83 -12.78 5.03 18.53
C LYS A 83 -12.13 5.89 19.61
N GLY A 84 -11.07 6.60 19.28
CA GLY A 84 -10.34 7.47 20.20
C GLY A 84 -8.83 7.23 20.15
N LYS A 85 -8.08 8.11 20.83
CA LYS A 85 -6.63 7.98 20.98
C LYS A 85 -6.27 7.01 22.10
N PRO A 86 -5.15 6.27 21.99
CA PRO A 86 -4.77 5.25 22.97
C PRO A 86 -4.41 5.78 24.36
N ASN A 87 -4.09 7.06 24.50
CA ASN A 87 -3.56 7.64 25.74
C ASN A 87 -4.53 8.59 26.47
N GLY A 88 -5.80 8.21 26.65
CA GLY A 88 -6.67 8.82 27.66
C GLY A 88 -6.86 10.36 27.55
N GLY A 89 -6.77 10.94 26.35
CA GLY A 89 -7.24 12.30 26.16
C GLY A 89 -8.74 12.35 26.45
N THR A 90 -9.17 13.35 27.22
CA THR A 90 -10.51 13.54 27.77
C THR A 90 -11.67 13.63 26.76
N ASP A 91 -11.39 13.46 25.47
CA ASP A 91 -12.39 13.57 24.39
C ASP A 91 -12.67 12.19 23.73
N VAL A 92 -12.84 11.16 24.52
CA VAL A 92 -13.18 9.81 24.04
C VAL A 92 -14.67 9.75 23.76
N VAL A 93 -15.05 9.64 22.49
CA VAL A 93 -16.45 9.61 22.05
C VAL A 93 -17.18 8.33 22.44
N ASP A 94 -16.43 7.24 22.67
CA ASP A 94 -16.96 5.97 23.21
C ASP A 94 -16.02 5.51 24.33
N GLU A 95 -16.39 5.74 25.57
CA GLU A 95 -15.62 5.40 26.77
C GLU A 95 -15.11 3.94 26.76
N GLY A 96 -13.99 3.72 26.07
CA GLY A 96 -13.24 2.47 26.20
C GLY A 96 -13.93 1.19 25.72
N LYS A 97 -15.07 1.27 25.02
CA LYS A 97 -15.70 0.09 24.44
C LYS A 97 -14.85 -0.47 23.32
N LEU A 98 -14.30 -1.64 23.60
CA LEU A 98 -13.59 -2.44 22.60
C LEU A 98 -14.61 -3.22 21.79
N PHE A 99 -14.44 -3.23 20.48
CA PHE A 99 -15.27 -4.00 19.57
C PHE A 99 -14.39 -5.02 18.86
N GLU A 100 -14.85 -6.25 18.82
CA GLU A 100 -14.23 -7.30 18.03
C GLU A 100 -14.67 -7.19 16.58
N THR A 101 -13.76 -7.41 15.66
CA THR A 101 -14.03 -7.41 14.23
C THR A 101 -13.15 -8.45 13.52
N THR A 102 -13.49 -8.72 12.27
CA THR A 102 -12.76 -9.66 11.43
C THR A 102 -12.14 -8.93 10.24
N TYR A 103 -11.19 -9.57 9.57
CA TYR A 103 -10.64 -9.08 8.32
C TYR A 103 -11.67 -9.11 7.19
N GLY A 104 -11.51 -8.21 6.21
CA GLY A 104 -12.29 -8.23 4.96
C GLY A 104 -13.55 -7.37 4.96
N LYS A 105 -14.42 -7.64 3.98
CA LYS A 105 -15.54 -6.74 3.60
C LYS A 105 -16.57 -6.51 4.71
N ASN A 106 -16.89 -7.53 5.49
CA ASN A 106 -17.93 -7.48 6.51
C ASN A 106 -17.41 -7.09 7.91
N GLY A 107 -16.08 -7.00 8.07
CA GLY A 107 -15.42 -6.63 9.30
C GLY A 107 -14.83 -5.23 9.25
N LEU A 108 -13.50 -5.15 9.39
CA LEU A 108 -12.76 -3.90 9.48
C LEU A 108 -13.07 -2.93 8.33
N ARG A 109 -13.16 -3.41 7.08
CA ARG A 109 -13.49 -2.57 5.93
C ARG A 109 -14.79 -1.81 6.09
N LYS A 110 -15.83 -2.47 6.57
CA LYS A 110 -17.13 -1.84 6.80
C LYS A 110 -17.02 -0.69 7.80
N VAL A 111 -16.34 -0.93 8.92
CA VAL A 111 -16.13 0.08 9.98
C VAL A 111 -15.37 1.29 9.44
N LEU A 112 -14.31 1.05 8.65
CA LEU A 112 -13.50 2.11 8.07
C LEU A 112 -14.24 2.92 7.00
N LEU A 113 -15.05 2.27 6.16
CA LEU A 113 -15.88 2.94 5.16
C LEU A 113 -16.99 3.79 5.80
N GLU A 114 -17.62 3.29 6.88
CA GLU A 114 -18.60 4.05 7.66
C GLU A 114 -17.98 5.28 8.34
N SER A 115 -16.71 5.16 8.73
CA SER A 115 -15.97 6.26 9.35
C SER A 115 -15.40 7.27 8.33
N ASN A 116 -15.37 6.93 7.04
CA ASN A 116 -14.75 7.74 5.98
C ASN A 116 -15.64 7.93 4.73
N PRO A 117 -16.91 8.30 4.85
CA PRO A 117 -17.83 8.37 3.70
C PRO A 117 -17.48 9.50 2.72
N GLU A 118 -16.88 10.59 3.22
CA GLU A 118 -16.53 11.76 2.40
C GLU A 118 -15.35 11.46 1.47
N ALA A 119 -14.30 10.83 1.98
CA ALA A 119 -13.15 10.47 1.17
C ALA A 119 -13.51 9.43 0.11
N VAL A 120 -14.34 8.44 0.44
CA VAL A 120 -14.80 7.43 -0.51
C VAL A 120 -15.53 8.10 -1.68
N LYS A 121 -16.48 9.00 -1.42
CA LYS A 121 -17.19 9.75 -2.47
C LYS A 121 -16.26 10.64 -3.29
N ALA A 122 -15.26 11.28 -2.64
CA ALA A 122 -14.29 12.11 -3.35
C ALA A 122 -13.39 11.28 -4.27
N VAL A 123 -12.96 10.10 -3.82
CA VAL A 123 -12.16 9.18 -4.64
C VAL A 123 -12.96 8.59 -5.80
N GLU A 124 -14.24 8.28 -5.60
CA GLU A 124 -15.12 7.82 -6.68
C GLU A 124 -15.29 8.90 -7.77
N LYS A 125 -15.53 10.16 -7.38
CA LYS A 125 -15.58 11.29 -8.31
C LYS A 125 -14.27 11.47 -9.07
N LEU A 126 -13.12 11.40 -8.35
CA LEU A 126 -11.81 11.49 -8.97
C LEU A 126 -11.59 10.37 -9.99
N LYS A 127 -11.94 9.14 -9.66
CA LYS A 127 -11.87 8.00 -10.59
C LYS A 127 -12.72 8.21 -11.83
N ALA A 128 -13.95 8.73 -11.69
CA ALA A 128 -14.83 9.02 -12.79
C ALA A 128 -14.27 10.13 -13.71
N GLU A 129 -13.72 11.22 -13.14
CA GLU A 129 -13.06 12.30 -13.89
C GLU A 129 -11.88 11.79 -14.72
N PHE A 130 -11.03 10.98 -14.11
CA PHE A 130 -9.83 10.44 -14.79
C PHE A 130 -10.14 9.29 -15.75
N ALA A 131 -11.23 8.56 -15.57
CA ALA A 131 -11.68 7.55 -16.52
C ALA A 131 -12.08 8.15 -17.88
N THR A 132 -12.54 9.40 -17.90
CA THR A 132 -12.91 10.13 -19.13
C THR A 132 -11.71 10.76 -19.83
N LYS A 133 -10.59 10.99 -19.12
CA LYS A 133 -9.33 11.54 -19.67
C LYS A 133 -8.52 10.46 -20.40
N LYS A 134 -9.05 9.89 -21.49
CA LYS A 134 -8.26 8.99 -22.35
C LYS A 134 -7.29 9.83 -23.17
N THR A 135 -6.01 9.62 -22.98
CA THR A 135 -4.93 10.31 -23.68
C THR A 135 -4.28 9.37 -24.69
N SER A 136 -4.06 9.85 -25.90
CA SER A 136 -3.46 9.07 -26.99
C SER A 136 -1.91 9.07 -26.96
N ASN A 137 -1.29 9.87 -26.10
CA ASN A 137 0.15 10.07 -26.02
C ASN A 137 0.73 9.50 -24.71
N VAL A 138 1.79 8.72 -24.80
CA VAL A 138 2.48 8.11 -23.65
C VAL A 138 3.01 9.17 -22.64
N GLN A 139 3.49 10.32 -23.12
CA GLN A 139 3.98 11.40 -22.27
C GLN A 139 2.85 12.08 -21.47
N ASP A 140 1.70 12.25 -22.07
CA ASP A 140 0.53 12.82 -21.41
C ASP A 140 -0.09 11.81 -20.43
N GLU A 141 -0.01 10.51 -20.73
CA GLU A 141 -0.45 9.45 -19.82
C GLU A 141 0.35 9.44 -18.50
N VAL A 142 1.66 9.70 -18.56
CA VAL A 142 2.51 9.80 -17.37
C VAL A 142 2.14 11.03 -16.54
N LYS A 143 1.86 12.18 -17.16
CA LYS A 143 1.42 13.40 -16.47
C LYS A 143 0.05 13.20 -15.81
N VAL A 144 -0.89 12.59 -16.51
CA VAL A 144 -2.23 12.30 -15.99
C VAL A 144 -2.17 11.34 -14.80
N LYS A 145 -1.31 10.32 -14.86
CA LYS A 145 -1.10 9.41 -13.72
C LYS A 145 -0.44 10.12 -12.52
N ALA A 146 0.49 11.02 -12.75
CA ALA A 146 1.12 11.82 -11.70
C ALA A 146 0.10 12.76 -11.03
N GLU A 147 -0.70 13.49 -11.81
CA GLU A 147 -1.78 14.34 -11.33
C GLU A 147 -2.83 13.54 -10.52
N TYR A 148 -3.20 12.36 -11.02
CA TYR A 148 -4.12 11.46 -10.31
C TYR A 148 -3.55 11.03 -8.95
N LYS A 149 -2.26 10.62 -8.91
CA LYS A 149 -1.60 10.20 -7.67
C LYS A 149 -1.54 11.34 -6.66
N GLU A 150 -1.22 12.54 -7.10
CA GLU A 150 -1.14 13.73 -6.25
C GLU A 150 -2.51 14.09 -5.65
N ARG A 151 -3.56 14.19 -6.47
CA ARG A 151 -4.92 14.47 -6.00
C ARG A 151 -5.45 13.36 -5.09
N LEU A 152 -5.15 12.10 -5.40
CA LEU A 152 -5.52 10.98 -4.55
C LEU A 152 -4.84 11.09 -3.17
N SER A 153 -3.57 11.47 -3.13
CA SER A 153 -2.83 11.69 -1.87
C SER A 153 -3.44 12.85 -1.06
N GLN A 154 -3.81 13.95 -1.70
CA GLN A 154 -4.48 15.08 -1.04
C GLN A 154 -5.81 14.65 -0.40
N ILE A 155 -6.64 13.87 -1.11
CA ILE A 155 -7.90 13.35 -0.57
C ILE A 155 -7.67 12.41 0.61
N LYS A 156 -6.70 11.51 0.50
CA LYS A 156 -6.37 10.55 1.57
C LYS A 156 -5.85 11.23 2.85
N ASN A 157 -5.17 12.36 2.72
CA ASN A 157 -4.57 13.10 3.82
C ASN A 157 -5.43 14.29 4.30
N ALA A 158 -6.63 14.45 3.77
CA ALA A 158 -7.52 15.56 4.13
C ALA A 158 -7.96 15.47 5.60
N GLU A 159 -8.31 16.61 6.20
CA GLU A 159 -8.70 16.71 7.61
C GLU A 159 -9.98 15.94 7.97
N TYR A 160 -10.83 15.67 6.98
CA TYR A 160 -12.04 14.89 7.18
C TYR A 160 -11.79 13.38 7.24
N THR A 161 -10.61 12.91 6.80
CA THR A 161 -10.26 11.49 6.90
C THR A 161 -9.87 11.12 8.32
N PRO A 162 -10.29 9.95 8.82
CA PRO A 162 -9.90 9.48 10.15
C PRO A 162 -8.38 9.21 10.22
N SER A 163 -7.80 9.42 11.39
CA SER A 163 -6.46 8.94 11.71
C SER A 163 -6.55 7.55 12.30
N VAL A 164 -5.81 6.60 11.77
CA VAL A 164 -5.81 5.22 12.25
C VAL A 164 -4.48 4.92 12.95
N ILE A 165 -4.56 4.38 14.16
CA ILE A 165 -3.40 3.92 14.92
C ILE A 165 -3.48 2.40 14.97
N ILE A 166 -2.45 1.75 14.47
CA ILE A 166 -2.35 0.29 14.40
C ILE A 166 -1.37 -0.17 15.45
N LYS A 167 -1.79 -1.07 16.31
CA LYS A 167 -0.93 -1.69 17.32
C LYS A 167 -1.04 -3.19 17.21
N ALA A 168 0.09 -3.86 17.14
CA ALA A 168 0.17 -5.31 17.04
C ALA A 168 0.78 -5.89 18.32
N THR A 169 0.21 -6.99 18.81
CA THR A 169 0.82 -7.77 19.88
C THR A 169 2.05 -8.52 19.34
N ASP A 170 2.95 -8.94 20.21
CA ASP A 170 4.11 -9.76 19.84
C ASP A 170 3.72 -11.14 19.28
N GLU A 171 2.47 -11.57 19.53
CA GLU A 171 1.90 -12.84 19.04
C GLU A 171 1.19 -12.68 17.68
N ALA A 172 1.02 -11.43 17.18
CA ALA A 172 0.42 -11.16 15.89
C ALA A 172 1.37 -11.52 14.75
N THR A 173 0.84 -12.06 13.67
CA THR A 173 1.64 -12.39 12.49
C THR A 173 1.85 -11.14 11.61
N TYR A 174 2.96 -11.12 10.88
CA TYR A 174 3.22 -10.07 9.90
C TYR A 174 2.13 -9.98 8.81
N ASP A 175 1.56 -11.12 8.44
CA ASP A 175 0.45 -11.19 7.47
C ASP A 175 -0.79 -10.41 7.98
N ASN A 176 -1.09 -10.49 9.26
CA ASN A 176 -2.18 -9.74 9.87
C ASN A 176 -1.98 -8.23 9.76
N LEU A 177 -0.76 -7.76 9.97
CA LEU A 177 -0.41 -6.34 9.79
C LEU A 177 -0.59 -5.90 8.34
N ILE A 178 -0.10 -6.70 7.38
CA ILE A 178 -0.24 -6.39 5.95
C ILE A 178 -1.71 -6.33 5.55
N GLN A 179 -2.54 -7.26 6.01
CA GLN A 179 -3.98 -7.24 5.73
C GLN A 179 -4.65 -5.96 6.23
N VAL A 180 -4.29 -5.48 7.43
CA VAL A 180 -4.81 -4.22 7.95
C VAL A 180 -4.33 -3.04 7.10
N LEU A 181 -3.07 -3.00 6.70
CA LEU A 181 -2.54 -1.96 5.82
C LEU A 181 -3.21 -1.94 4.44
N ASP A 182 -3.53 -3.11 3.88
CA ASP A 182 -4.30 -3.21 2.64
C ASP A 182 -5.71 -2.62 2.80
N GLU A 183 -6.36 -2.89 3.93
CA GLU A 183 -7.67 -2.30 4.23
C GLU A 183 -7.61 -0.77 4.32
N MET A 184 -6.52 -0.18 4.87
CA MET A 184 -6.33 1.27 4.87
C MET A 184 -6.27 1.83 3.44
N GLN A 185 -5.55 1.15 2.56
CA GLN A 185 -5.43 1.57 1.16
C GLN A 185 -6.76 1.47 0.42
N ILE A 186 -7.50 0.38 0.61
CA ILE A 186 -8.81 0.15 0.00
C ILE A 186 -9.83 1.20 0.48
N CYS A 187 -9.82 1.53 1.77
CA CYS A 187 -10.72 2.52 2.37
C CYS A 187 -10.26 3.98 2.16
N SER A 188 -9.18 4.19 1.38
CA SER A 188 -8.65 5.52 1.07
C SER A 188 -8.23 6.34 2.29
N ILE A 189 -7.68 5.67 3.29
CA ILE A 189 -7.14 6.28 4.50
C ILE A 189 -5.63 6.46 4.29
N GLY A 190 -5.15 7.71 4.30
CA GLY A 190 -3.73 8.02 4.17
C GLY A 190 -3.04 8.32 5.50
N ARG A 191 -3.83 8.67 6.53
CA ARG A 191 -3.32 9.05 7.84
C ARG A 191 -3.37 7.87 8.79
N TYR A 192 -2.34 7.04 8.79
CA TYR A 192 -2.19 5.93 9.73
C TYR A 192 -0.78 5.88 10.29
N GLY A 193 -0.65 5.38 11.50
CA GLY A 193 0.61 5.15 12.18
C GLY A 193 0.65 3.76 12.81
N ILE A 194 1.83 3.18 12.89
CA ILE A 194 2.06 1.94 13.62
C ILE A 194 2.72 2.32 14.94
N ASP A 195 2.11 1.95 16.03
CA ASP A 195 2.60 2.24 17.38
C ASP A 195 2.83 0.95 18.17
N LYS A 196 3.64 1.05 19.22
CA LYS A 196 3.93 -0.10 20.08
C LYS A 196 2.71 -0.48 20.90
N PHE A 197 2.54 -1.76 21.08
CA PHE A 197 1.51 -2.30 21.96
C PHE A 197 1.86 -1.98 23.43
N ALA A 198 0.95 -1.32 24.13
CA ALA A 198 1.13 -0.94 25.52
C ALA A 198 0.44 -1.90 26.48
N ASP A 199 0.96 -2.01 27.72
CA ASP A 199 0.33 -2.86 28.76
C ASP A 199 -1.14 -2.50 29.06
N GLY A 200 -1.50 -1.22 28.91
CA GLY A 200 -2.88 -0.77 29.04
C GLY A 200 -3.82 -1.29 27.94
N ASP A 201 -3.30 -1.54 26.75
CA ASP A 201 -4.09 -2.11 25.65
C ASP A 201 -4.34 -3.61 25.89
N LYS A 202 -3.37 -4.29 26.50
CA LYS A 202 -3.51 -5.69 26.93
C LYS A 202 -4.60 -5.87 27.98
N GLN A 203 -4.62 -5.00 28.99
CA GLN A 203 -5.66 -4.99 30.01
C GLN A 203 -7.06 -4.78 29.43
N LYS A 204 -7.20 -3.94 28.39
CA LYS A 204 -8.49 -3.73 27.71
C LYS A 204 -8.97 -4.98 26.97
N ILE A 205 -8.06 -5.69 26.30
CA ILE A 205 -8.38 -6.96 25.60
C ILE A 205 -8.79 -8.02 26.63
N ASP A 206 -8.04 -8.15 27.72
CA ASP A 206 -8.32 -9.13 28.78
C ASP A 206 -9.65 -8.81 29.48
N ALA A 207 -9.93 -7.55 29.75
CA ALA A 207 -11.22 -7.11 30.29
C ALA A 207 -12.40 -7.42 29.35
N TYR A 208 -12.20 -7.22 28.03
CA TYR A 208 -13.21 -7.57 27.03
C TYR A 208 -13.45 -9.07 26.97
N LYS A 209 -12.40 -9.89 26.94
CA LYS A 209 -12.50 -11.36 26.95
C LYS A 209 -13.21 -11.88 28.20
N ASN A 210 -12.90 -11.29 29.35
CA ASN A 210 -13.55 -11.67 30.62
C ASN A 210 -14.99 -11.17 30.73
N GLY A 211 -15.32 -10.02 30.13
CA GLY A 211 -16.69 -9.47 30.11
C GLY A 211 -17.59 -10.10 29.05
N SER A 212 -17.06 -10.68 27.99
CA SER A 212 -17.83 -11.42 26.97
C SER A 212 -18.14 -12.86 27.36
N ALA A 213 -17.57 -13.34 28.48
CA ALA A 213 -17.79 -14.69 29.01
C ALA A 213 -18.96 -14.75 30.00
N GLN A 214 -19.69 -13.64 30.23
CA GLN A 214 -20.95 -13.61 30.98
C GLN A 214 -22.11 -13.31 30.01
#